data_3751e858995f532dcc1aea987ed4859b
#
_entry.id   3751e858995f532dcc1aea987ed4859b
#
_cell.length_a   1.000
_cell.length_b   1.000
_cell.length_c   1.000
_cell.angle_alpha   90.00
_cell.angle_beta   90.00
_cell.angle_gamma   90.00
#
_symmetry.space_group_name_H-M   'P 1'
#
loop_
_entity.id
_entity.type
_entity.pdbx_description
1 polymer ?
#
loop_
_entity_poly.entity_id
_entity_poly.type
_entity_poly.pdbx_seq_one_letter_code
_entity_poly.pdbx_strand_id
1 'polypeptide(L)'
;EMCIRDSSKGETFRRIIEEKTAILDIGGGSIQISLFDKDTLVSTQNLRLGVLRLQELLNHLNAGSTQMERLVDELATAQLDDYKKLYLKDREIKNIIIVDDYLSPWAVRKAHERGEVNAVVDRKAFSQLMEALRTKGTTELAKRMDIAEEKVPLVYISAILTRRIAELMGAELVWAPGVTLCDGIAYEYAEQ
;
A
#
# COMPACT_ATOMS: atom_id res chain seq x y z
N GLU A 1 -6.98 8.70 10.34
CA GLU A 1 -6.54 10.06 9.94
C GLU A 1 -5.86 10.84 11.08
N MET A 2 -6.29 10.67 12.34
CA MET A 2 -5.72 11.39 13.50
C MET A 2 -4.34 10.91 13.93
N CYS A 3 -4.03 9.62 13.84
CA CYS A 3 -2.72 9.06 14.24
C CYS A 3 -1.51 9.62 13.48
N ILE A 4 -1.71 10.08 12.25
CA ILE A 4 -0.63 10.66 11.44
C ILE A 4 -0.32 12.09 11.91
N ARG A 5 -1.21 12.73 12.67
CA ARG A 5 -1.12 14.17 13.01
C ARG A 5 -0.19 14.51 14.20
N ASP A 6 0.08 13.61 15.14
CA ASP A 6 0.65 14.00 16.45
C ASP A 6 2.04 13.52 16.84
N SER A 7 2.76 12.79 15.98
CA SER A 7 4.16 12.43 16.23
C SER A 7 5.13 13.29 15.42
N SER A 8 6.46 13.25 15.74
CA SER A 8 7.50 13.87 14.89
C SER A 8 7.49 13.32 13.45
N LYS A 9 6.98 12.08 13.27
CA LYS A 9 6.57 11.53 11.97
C LYS A 9 5.35 12.29 11.44
N GLY A 10 4.43 12.74 12.28
CA GLY A 10 3.23 13.49 11.93
C GLY A 10 3.51 14.79 11.19
N GLU A 11 4.57 15.52 11.52
CA GLU A 11 4.94 16.75 10.80
C GLU A 11 5.35 16.48 9.35
N THR A 12 6.09 15.40 9.10
CA THR A 12 6.47 15.00 7.73
C THR A 12 5.23 14.63 6.93
N PHE A 13 4.31 13.84 7.52
CA PHE A 13 3.07 13.44 6.85
C PHE A 13 2.09 14.60 6.67
N ARG A 14 2.05 15.58 7.57
CA ARG A 14 1.29 16.83 7.37
C ARG A 14 1.75 17.56 6.12
N ARG A 15 3.06 17.75 5.93
CA ARG A 15 3.61 18.40 4.73
C ARG A 15 3.29 17.62 3.46
N ILE A 16 3.27 16.28 3.52
CA ILE A 16 2.93 15.45 2.38
C ILE A 16 1.46 15.60 2.01
N ILE A 17 0.57 15.70 3.01
CA ILE A 17 -0.88 15.87 2.79
C ILE A 17 -1.22 17.27 2.27
N GLU A 18 -0.41 18.30 2.54
CA GLU A 18 -0.54 19.62 1.92
C GLU A 18 -0.38 19.59 0.40
N GLU A 19 0.33 18.60 -0.13
CA GLU A 19 0.36 18.30 -1.56
C GLU A 19 -0.81 17.38 -1.95
N LYS A 20 -0.99 17.15 -3.26
CA LYS A 20 -1.98 16.17 -3.75
C LYS A 20 -1.53 14.75 -3.38
N THR A 21 -2.17 14.18 -2.40
CA THR A 21 -1.79 12.90 -1.78
C THR A 21 -2.97 11.93 -1.77
N ALA A 22 -2.68 10.64 -1.97
CA ALA A 22 -3.63 9.57 -1.73
C ALA A 22 -3.21 8.75 -0.51
N ILE A 23 -4.16 8.43 0.35
CA ILE A 23 -3.99 7.43 1.40
C ILE A 23 -4.66 6.14 0.94
N LEU A 24 -3.90 5.05 0.93
CA LEU A 24 -4.37 3.70 0.62
C LEU A 24 -4.41 2.90 1.91
N ASP A 25 -5.60 2.59 2.38
CA ASP A 25 -5.83 1.61 3.45
C ASP A 25 -6.12 0.25 2.80
N ILE A 26 -5.11 -0.63 2.81
CA ILE A 26 -5.14 -1.92 2.13
C ILE A 26 -5.49 -3.01 3.12
N GLY A 27 -6.76 -3.36 3.17
CA GLY A 27 -7.29 -4.41 4.02
C GLY A 27 -7.39 -5.79 3.36
N GLY A 28 -7.83 -6.77 4.13
CA GLY A 28 -8.05 -8.14 3.64
C GLY A 28 -9.18 -8.25 2.62
N GLY A 29 -10.28 -7.51 2.80
CA GLY A 29 -11.48 -7.55 1.95
C GLY A 29 -11.57 -6.46 0.89
N SER A 30 -10.93 -5.32 1.11
CA SER A 30 -11.05 -4.12 0.29
C SER A 30 -9.85 -3.19 0.41
N ILE A 31 -9.76 -2.22 -0.50
CA ILE A 31 -8.85 -1.07 -0.40
C ILE A 31 -9.71 0.19 -0.29
N GLN A 32 -9.46 1.01 0.72
CA GLN A 32 -10.00 2.35 0.79
C GLN A 32 -8.98 3.34 0.22
N ILE A 33 -9.41 4.17 -0.72
CA ILE A 33 -8.60 5.22 -1.33
C ILE A 33 -9.18 6.57 -0.93
N SER A 34 -8.42 7.34 -0.16
CA SER A 34 -8.77 8.71 0.26
C SER A 34 -7.85 9.71 -0.44
N LEU A 35 -8.44 10.64 -1.20
CA LEU A 35 -7.71 11.69 -1.92
C LEU A 35 -7.72 12.99 -1.12
N PHE A 36 -6.55 13.58 -0.97
CA PHE A 36 -6.35 14.88 -0.33
C PHE A 36 -5.77 15.89 -1.31
N ASP A 37 -6.22 17.15 -1.18
CA ASP A 37 -5.66 18.31 -1.86
C ASP A 37 -5.61 19.45 -0.82
N LYS A 38 -4.41 19.96 -0.54
CA LYS A 38 -4.19 21.03 0.46
C LYS A 38 -4.84 20.73 1.82
N ASP A 39 -4.53 19.57 2.38
CA ASP A 39 -5.07 19.09 3.67
C ASP A 39 -6.61 18.89 3.71
N THR A 40 -7.26 18.99 2.57
CA THR A 40 -8.71 18.79 2.45
C THR A 40 -9.00 17.43 1.83
N LEU A 41 -9.87 16.64 2.49
CA LEU A 41 -10.37 15.39 1.93
C LEU A 41 -11.28 15.66 0.74
N VAL A 42 -10.85 15.25 -0.45
CA VAL A 42 -11.59 15.44 -1.71
C VAL A 42 -12.59 14.31 -1.94
N SER A 43 -12.16 13.07 -1.72
CA SER A 43 -13.00 11.89 -1.87
C SER A 43 -12.46 10.71 -1.10
N THR A 44 -13.34 9.83 -0.66
CA THR A 44 -13.01 8.50 -0.14
C THR A 44 -13.83 7.47 -0.87
N GLN A 45 -13.17 6.43 -1.38
CA GLN A 45 -13.80 5.34 -2.10
C GLN A 45 -13.28 3.99 -1.64
N ASN A 46 -14.15 3.01 -1.59
CA ASN A 46 -13.83 1.65 -1.19
C ASN A 46 -13.93 0.71 -2.40
N LEU A 47 -12.83 0.07 -2.76
CA LEU A 47 -12.74 -0.90 -3.86
C LEU A 47 -12.67 -2.32 -3.30
N ARG A 48 -13.37 -3.26 -3.91
CA ARG A 48 -13.37 -4.68 -3.50
C ARG A 48 -12.11 -5.42 -3.96
N LEU A 49 -10.94 -4.87 -3.62
CA LEU A 49 -9.61 -5.36 -4.01
C LEU A 49 -8.76 -5.73 -2.80
N GLY A 50 -9.36 -6.36 -1.78
CA GLY A 50 -8.62 -6.76 -0.58
C GLY A 50 -7.66 -7.92 -0.81
N VAL A 51 -6.57 -7.92 -0.06
CA VAL A 51 -5.43 -8.84 -0.25
C VAL A 51 -5.83 -10.30 0.01
N LEU A 52 -6.58 -10.58 1.08
CA LEU A 52 -7.06 -11.94 1.39
C LEU A 52 -8.08 -12.42 0.37
N ARG A 53 -8.96 -11.53 -0.06
CA ARG A 53 -9.96 -11.85 -1.09
C ARG A 53 -9.30 -12.24 -2.41
N LEU A 54 -8.28 -11.50 -2.84
CA LEU A 54 -7.53 -11.82 -4.06
C LEU A 54 -6.73 -13.11 -3.91
N GLN A 55 -6.11 -13.34 -2.75
CA GLN A 55 -5.40 -14.58 -2.49
C GLN A 55 -6.33 -15.80 -2.57
N GLU A 56 -7.51 -15.72 -1.97
CA GLU A 56 -8.51 -16.79 -2.03
C GLU A 56 -8.92 -17.10 -3.48
N LEU A 57 -9.17 -16.06 -4.27
CA LEU A 57 -9.51 -16.21 -5.68
C LEU A 57 -8.36 -16.83 -6.48
N LEU A 58 -7.12 -16.41 -6.27
CA LEU A 58 -5.94 -16.97 -6.91
C LEU A 58 -5.72 -18.45 -6.54
N ASN A 59 -5.99 -18.83 -5.29
CA ASN A 59 -5.95 -20.21 -4.83
C ASN A 59 -7.00 -21.07 -5.55
N HIS A 60 -8.22 -20.59 -5.71
CA HIS A 60 -9.27 -21.26 -6.48
C HIS A 60 -8.90 -21.46 -7.96
N LEU A 61 -8.16 -20.52 -8.52
CA LEU A 61 -7.68 -20.60 -9.91
C LEU A 61 -6.41 -21.45 -10.06
N ASN A 62 -5.86 -22.00 -8.98
CA ASN A 62 -4.56 -22.69 -8.94
C ASN A 62 -3.43 -21.87 -9.59
N ALA A 63 -3.45 -20.54 -9.38
CA ALA A 63 -2.50 -19.63 -9.98
C ALA A 63 -1.10 -19.79 -9.38
N GLY A 64 -0.11 -20.13 -10.23
CA GLY A 64 1.29 -20.12 -9.83
C GLY A 64 1.82 -18.67 -9.66
N SER A 65 2.97 -18.53 -9.00
CA SER A 65 3.58 -17.22 -8.72
C SER A 65 3.80 -16.37 -9.98
N THR A 66 4.11 -16.96 -11.12
CA THR A 66 4.29 -16.28 -12.41
C THR A 66 2.99 -15.75 -13.01
N GLN A 67 1.85 -16.33 -12.65
CA GLN A 67 0.53 -15.90 -13.12
C GLN A 67 -0.12 -14.90 -12.15
N MET A 68 0.31 -14.87 -10.90
CA MET A 68 -0.29 -14.06 -9.84
C MET A 68 -0.35 -12.58 -10.22
N GLU A 69 0.76 -12.02 -10.67
CA GLU A 69 0.84 -10.60 -11.02
C GLU A 69 -0.16 -10.24 -12.13
N ARG A 70 -0.18 -11.02 -13.21
CA ARG A 70 -1.11 -10.80 -14.32
C ARG A 70 -2.57 -10.90 -13.88
N LEU A 71 -2.90 -11.92 -13.10
CA LEU A 71 -4.28 -12.12 -12.65
C LEU A 71 -4.73 -11.01 -11.68
N VAL A 72 -3.87 -10.58 -10.76
CA VAL A 72 -4.19 -9.44 -9.88
C VAL A 72 -4.39 -8.17 -10.70
N ASP A 73 -3.51 -7.90 -11.67
CA ASP A 73 -3.64 -6.75 -12.57
C ASP A 73 -4.97 -6.81 -13.35
N GLU A 74 -5.33 -7.96 -13.92
CA GLU A 74 -6.59 -8.15 -14.67
C GLU A 74 -7.82 -7.92 -13.75
N LEU A 75 -7.82 -8.51 -12.56
CA LEU A 75 -8.92 -8.36 -11.58
C LEU A 75 -9.06 -6.93 -11.06
N ALA A 76 -7.96 -6.22 -10.90
CA ALA A 76 -7.96 -4.85 -10.43
C ALA A 76 -8.35 -3.84 -11.51
N THR A 77 -8.02 -4.11 -12.77
CA THR A 77 -8.13 -3.14 -13.89
C THR A 77 -9.51 -2.52 -13.99
N ALA A 78 -10.59 -3.31 -14.01
CA ALA A 78 -11.94 -2.79 -14.20
C ALA A 78 -12.33 -1.79 -13.09
N GLN A 79 -12.08 -2.14 -11.81
CA GLN A 79 -12.41 -1.28 -10.69
C GLN A 79 -11.52 -0.03 -10.65
N LEU A 80 -10.25 -0.15 -11.00
CA LEU A 80 -9.32 0.98 -11.05
C LEU A 80 -9.60 1.92 -12.21
N ASP A 81 -10.02 1.41 -13.37
CA ASP A 81 -10.43 2.23 -14.51
C ASP A 81 -11.70 3.03 -14.20
N ASP A 82 -12.68 2.42 -13.55
CA ASP A 82 -13.87 3.12 -13.09
C ASP A 82 -13.52 4.18 -12.02
N TYR A 83 -12.66 3.82 -11.08
CA TYR A 83 -12.15 4.77 -10.08
C TYR A 83 -11.47 5.98 -10.74
N LYS A 84 -10.60 5.74 -11.73
CA LYS A 84 -9.93 6.80 -12.48
C LYS A 84 -10.91 7.75 -13.14
N LYS A 85 -11.90 7.21 -13.84
CA LYS A 85 -12.90 8.02 -14.58
C LYS A 85 -13.79 8.84 -13.66
N LEU A 86 -14.25 8.25 -12.56
CA LEU A 86 -15.27 8.85 -11.69
C LEU A 86 -14.68 9.77 -10.62
N TYR A 87 -13.55 9.41 -10.03
CA TYR A 87 -13.03 10.05 -8.82
C TYR A 87 -11.67 10.71 -9.02
N LEU A 88 -10.69 10.02 -9.60
CA LEU A 88 -9.37 10.59 -9.85
C LEU A 88 -9.42 11.67 -10.94
N LYS A 89 -10.11 11.39 -12.06
CA LYS A 89 -10.19 12.27 -13.24
C LYS A 89 -8.78 12.63 -13.74
N ASP A 90 -8.52 13.94 -13.94
CA ASP A 90 -7.24 14.46 -14.42
C ASP A 90 -6.30 14.89 -13.29
N ARG A 91 -6.56 14.43 -12.04
CA ARG A 91 -5.69 14.76 -10.90
C ARG A 91 -4.43 13.92 -10.96
N GLU A 92 -3.29 14.59 -10.93
CA GLU A 92 -2.01 13.95 -10.65
C GLU A 92 -1.79 13.92 -9.14
N ILE A 93 -1.47 12.74 -8.62
CA ILE A 93 -1.19 12.52 -7.20
C ILE A 93 0.32 12.33 -7.06
N LYS A 94 0.99 13.18 -6.31
CA LYS A 94 2.45 13.10 -6.14
C LYS A 94 2.87 12.02 -5.17
N ASN A 95 2.14 11.92 -4.05
CA ASN A 95 2.49 11.05 -2.94
C ASN A 95 1.37 10.04 -2.66
N ILE A 96 1.77 8.82 -2.36
CA ILE A 96 0.89 7.80 -1.81
C ILE A 96 1.37 7.45 -0.40
N ILE A 97 0.44 7.41 0.55
CA ILE A 97 0.67 6.88 1.88
C ILE A 97 -0.07 5.55 1.98
N ILE A 98 0.66 4.47 2.28
CA ILE A 98 0.06 3.15 2.48
C ILE A 98 -0.12 2.86 3.97
N VAL A 99 -1.29 2.34 4.32
CA VAL A 99 -1.61 1.79 5.63
C VAL A 99 -2.02 0.34 5.40
N ASP A 100 -1.18 -0.60 5.77
CA ASP A 100 -1.44 -2.02 5.62
C ASP A 100 -0.61 -2.87 6.58
N ASP A 101 -1.03 -4.12 6.77
CA ASP A 101 -0.32 -5.11 7.59
C ASP A 101 0.65 -5.98 6.77
N TYR A 102 0.83 -5.69 5.49
CA TYR A 102 1.56 -6.55 4.56
C TYR A 102 2.86 -5.92 4.06
N LEU A 103 2.76 -4.84 3.28
CA LEU A 103 3.90 -4.17 2.64
C LEU A 103 4.56 -3.15 3.58
N SER A 104 3.78 -2.41 4.36
CA SER A 104 4.29 -1.37 5.28
C SER A 104 5.32 -1.89 6.27
N PRO A 105 5.15 -3.05 6.95
CA PRO A 105 6.15 -3.56 7.88
C PRO A 105 7.51 -3.83 7.22
N TRP A 106 7.50 -4.32 5.97
CA TRP A 106 8.73 -4.52 5.19
C TRP A 106 9.40 -3.17 4.87
N ALA A 107 8.64 -2.18 4.42
CA ALA A 107 9.16 -0.86 4.07
C ALA A 107 9.78 -0.16 5.29
N VAL A 108 9.11 -0.20 6.44
CA VAL A 108 9.61 0.37 7.71
C VAL A 108 10.90 -0.30 8.15
N ARG A 109 10.98 -1.63 8.09
CA ARG A 109 12.20 -2.34 8.44
C ARG A 109 13.35 -1.96 7.51
N LYS A 110 13.12 -1.88 6.21
CA LYS A 110 14.13 -1.47 5.24
C LYS A 110 14.63 -0.04 5.46
N ALA A 111 13.77 0.87 5.87
CA ALA A 111 14.17 2.21 6.27
C ALA A 111 15.07 2.18 7.53
N HIS A 112 14.69 1.42 8.55
CA HIS A 112 15.50 1.25 9.77
C HIS A 112 16.88 0.64 9.47
N GLU A 113 16.96 -0.37 8.60
CA GLU A 113 18.26 -0.96 8.18
C GLU A 113 19.19 0.09 7.53
N ARG A 114 18.63 1.13 6.91
CA ARG A 114 19.36 2.24 6.28
C ARG A 114 19.59 3.43 7.22
N GLY A 115 19.08 3.36 8.47
CA GLY A 115 19.14 4.47 9.42
C GLY A 115 18.17 5.62 9.07
N GLU A 116 17.16 5.37 8.26
CA GLU A 116 16.15 6.33 7.84
C GLU A 116 14.98 6.38 8.83
N VAL A 117 14.51 7.58 9.13
CA VAL A 117 13.36 7.77 10.05
C VAL A 117 12.02 7.47 9.34
N ASN A 118 11.95 7.82 8.06
CA ASN A 118 10.74 7.66 7.25
C ASN A 118 10.92 6.53 6.24
N ALA A 119 9.95 5.62 6.20
CA ALA A 119 9.93 4.58 5.20
C ALA A 119 9.35 5.13 3.89
N VAL A 120 10.22 5.37 2.93
CA VAL A 120 9.86 5.81 1.58
C VAL A 120 10.32 4.75 0.60
N VAL A 121 9.42 4.33 -0.26
CA VAL A 121 9.70 3.39 -1.34
C VAL A 121 9.59 4.16 -2.66
N ASP A 122 10.74 4.43 -3.26
CA ASP A 122 10.80 5.02 -4.59
C ASP A 122 10.58 3.95 -5.67
N ARG A 123 10.43 4.38 -6.91
CA ARG A 123 10.22 3.49 -8.07
C ARG A 123 11.31 2.42 -8.21
N LYS A 124 12.58 2.75 -7.89
CA LYS A 124 13.71 1.82 -7.99
C LYS A 124 13.63 0.73 -6.93
N ALA A 125 13.40 1.12 -5.66
CA ALA A 125 13.23 0.18 -4.55
C ALA A 125 12.02 -0.73 -4.78
N PHE A 126 10.93 -0.16 -5.33
CA PHE A 126 9.74 -0.93 -5.68
C PHE A 126 10.01 -1.97 -6.79
N SER A 127 10.73 -1.58 -7.84
CA SER A 127 11.13 -2.51 -8.91
C SER A 127 12.01 -3.65 -8.39
N GLN A 128 12.94 -3.36 -7.48
CA GLN A 128 13.78 -4.38 -6.85
C GLN A 128 12.98 -5.35 -5.98
N LEU A 129 11.99 -4.84 -5.23
CA LEU A 129 11.07 -5.68 -4.46
C LEU A 129 10.28 -6.61 -5.39
N MET A 130 9.66 -6.06 -6.44
CA MET A 130 8.86 -6.83 -7.40
C MET A 130 9.70 -7.93 -8.06
N GLU A 131 10.94 -7.62 -8.46
CA GLU A 131 11.84 -8.61 -9.05
C GLU A 131 12.20 -9.71 -8.05
N ALA A 132 12.47 -9.38 -6.80
CA ALA A 132 12.70 -10.36 -5.75
C ALA A 132 11.48 -11.27 -5.53
N LEU A 133 10.28 -10.70 -5.49
CA LEU A 133 9.02 -11.44 -5.31
C LEU A 133 8.71 -12.39 -6.48
N ARG A 134 9.15 -12.04 -7.69
CA ARG A 134 8.99 -12.90 -8.89
C ARG A 134 9.99 -14.05 -8.94
N THR A 135 11.24 -13.78 -8.56
CA THR A 135 12.37 -14.69 -8.87
C THR A 135 12.80 -15.57 -7.72
N LYS A 136 12.49 -15.17 -6.47
CA LYS A 136 12.92 -15.90 -5.28
C LYS A 136 11.83 -16.83 -4.77
N GLY A 137 12.28 -17.95 -4.18
CA GLY A 137 11.37 -18.89 -3.52
C GLY A 137 10.74 -18.30 -2.24
N THR A 138 9.54 -18.77 -1.92
CA THR A 138 8.78 -18.33 -0.75
C THR A 138 9.56 -18.43 0.56
N THR A 139 10.27 -19.53 0.78
CA THR A 139 11.11 -19.73 1.99
C THR A 139 12.25 -18.72 2.10
N GLU A 140 12.92 -18.37 0.97
CA GLU A 140 13.97 -17.36 0.96
C GLU A 140 13.39 -15.97 1.27
N LEU A 141 12.26 -15.62 0.65
CA LEU A 141 11.56 -14.36 0.87
C LEU A 141 11.09 -14.22 2.31
N ALA A 142 10.48 -15.27 2.87
CA ALA A 142 10.04 -15.30 4.26
C ALA A 142 11.18 -14.98 5.23
N LYS A 143 12.34 -15.63 5.05
CA LYS A 143 13.54 -15.35 5.85
C LYS A 143 14.05 -13.91 5.67
N ARG A 144 14.10 -13.41 4.44
CA ARG A 144 14.58 -12.04 4.16
C ARG A 144 13.64 -10.96 4.69
N MET A 145 12.36 -11.25 4.71
CA MET A 145 11.32 -10.33 5.18
C MET A 145 11.00 -10.52 6.68
N ASP A 146 11.56 -11.56 7.30
CA ASP A 146 11.29 -11.95 8.69
C ASP A 146 9.78 -12.11 8.96
N ILE A 147 9.12 -12.86 8.09
CA ILE A 147 7.69 -13.16 8.15
C ILE A 147 7.46 -14.65 7.95
N ALA A 148 6.29 -15.14 8.32
CA ALA A 148 5.88 -16.51 8.04
C ALA A 148 5.68 -16.72 6.52
N GLU A 149 5.97 -17.93 6.03
CA GLU A 149 5.93 -18.23 4.59
C GLU A 149 4.55 -17.99 3.98
N GLU A 150 3.49 -18.28 4.71
CA GLU A 150 2.10 -18.05 4.29
C GLU A 150 1.75 -16.56 4.08
N LYS A 151 2.55 -15.64 4.63
CA LYS A 151 2.37 -14.19 4.43
C LYS A 151 3.04 -13.65 3.17
N VAL A 152 3.98 -14.37 2.59
CA VAL A 152 4.70 -13.92 1.37
C VAL A 152 3.77 -13.62 0.20
N PRO A 153 2.78 -14.48 -0.14
CA PRO A 153 1.82 -14.16 -1.19
C PRO A 153 1.00 -12.89 -0.89
N LEU A 154 0.66 -12.63 0.37
CA LEU A 154 -0.08 -11.44 0.78
C LEU A 154 0.74 -10.17 0.55
N VAL A 155 2.01 -10.19 0.91
CA VAL A 155 2.95 -9.08 0.61
C VAL A 155 3.05 -8.85 -0.89
N TYR A 156 3.11 -9.93 -1.68
CA TYR A 156 3.18 -9.82 -3.14
C TYR A 156 1.92 -9.18 -3.71
N ILE A 157 0.73 -9.63 -3.31
CA ILE A 157 -0.53 -9.05 -3.76
C ILE A 157 -0.63 -7.57 -3.37
N SER A 158 -0.28 -7.22 -2.12
CA SER A 158 -0.26 -5.82 -1.67
C SER A 158 0.71 -4.97 -2.49
N ALA A 159 1.89 -5.50 -2.80
CA ALA A 159 2.87 -4.82 -3.65
C ALA A 159 2.36 -4.60 -5.08
N ILE A 160 1.72 -5.60 -5.70
CA ILE A 160 1.11 -5.46 -7.04
C ILE A 160 0.05 -4.37 -7.04
N LEU A 161 -0.87 -4.39 -6.07
CA LEU A 161 -1.95 -3.40 -5.96
C LEU A 161 -1.40 -1.99 -5.74
N THR A 162 -0.44 -1.83 -4.83
CA THR A 162 0.20 -0.54 -4.55
C THR A 162 0.89 0.00 -5.80
N ARG A 163 1.66 -0.84 -6.50
CA ARG A 163 2.30 -0.46 -7.76
C ARG A 163 1.27 -0.01 -8.79
N ARG A 164 0.23 -0.80 -8.99
CA ARG A 164 -0.79 -0.51 -10.00
C ARG A 164 -1.52 0.80 -9.72
N ILE A 165 -1.84 1.07 -8.45
CA ILE A 165 -2.48 2.32 -8.04
C ILE A 165 -1.51 3.50 -8.18
N ALA A 166 -0.24 3.34 -7.81
CA ALA A 166 0.78 4.37 -7.99
C ALA A 166 0.97 4.76 -9.47
N GLU A 167 1.04 3.76 -10.36
CA GLU A 167 1.09 3.97 -11.81
C GLU A 167 -0.15 4.70 -12.34
N LEU A 168 -1.35 4.30 -11.89
CA LEU A 168 -2.61 4.92 -12.26
C LEU A 168 -2.67 6.41 -11.89
N MET A 169 -2.11 6.75 -10.73
CA MET A 169 -2.11 8.10 -10.15
C MET A 169 -0.93 8.97 -10.62
N GLY A 170 0.07 8.38 -11.26
CA GLY A 170 1.32 9.06 -11.60
C GLY A 170 2.23 9.34 -10.40
N ALA A 171 2.03 8.64 -9.28
CA ALA A 171 2.80 8.86 -8.07
C ALA A 171 4.24 8.34 -8.18
N GLU A 172 5.18 9.12 -7.63
CA GLU A 172 6.61 8.79 -7.66
C GLU A 172 7.09 8.15 -6.36
N LEU A 173 6.44 8.51 -5.24
CA LEU A 173 6.83 8.10 -3.91
C LEU A 173 5.67 7.41 -3.19
N VAL A 174 6.00 6.30 -2.54
CA VAL A 174 5.10 5.57 -1.64
C VAL A 174 5.67 5.66 -0.23
N TRP A 175 4.89 6.20 0.68
CA TRP A 175 5.23 6.40 2.09
C TRP A 175 4.56 5.35 2.94
N ALA A 176 5.33 4.70 3.83
CA ALA A 176 4.81 3.74 4.80
C ALA A 176 5.04 4.28 6.23
N PRO A 177 4.03 4.85 6.88
CA PRO A 177 4.18 5.40 8.23
C PRO A 177 4.46 4.33 9.30
N GLY A 178 4.20 3.07 9.00
CA GLY A 178 4.34 1.97 9.94
C GLY A 178 3.28 1.98 11.03
N VAL A 179 2.12 2.58 10.74
CA VAL A 179 0.93 2.54 11.58
C VAL A 179 -0.14 1.68 10.92
N THR A 180 -0.95 1.04 11.75
CA THR A 180 -2.10 0.25 11.33
C THR A 180 -3.40 0.96 11.73
N LEU A 181 -4.53 0.45 11.26
CA LEU A 181 -5.84 0.92 11.71
C LEU A 181 -6.01 0.74 13.23
N CYS A 182 -5.45 -0.34 13.78
CA CYS A 182 -5.49 -0.61 15.22
C CYS A 182 -4.73 0.45 16.03
N ASP A 183 -3.61 0.95 15.52
CA ASP A 183 -2.85 2.03 16.16
C ASP A 183 -3.68 3.32 16.21
N GLY A 184 -4.44 3.60 15.13
CA GLY A 184 -5.37 4.72 15.05
C GLY A 184 -6.47 4.67 16.12
N ILE A 185 -7.09 3.51 16.29
CA ILE A 185 -8.12 3.28 17.30
C ILE A 185 -7.54 3.39 18.70
N ALA A 186 -6.38 2.77 18.97
CA ALA A 186 -5.73 2.81 20.26
C ALA A 186 -5.37 4.25 20.68
N TYR A 187 -4.92 5.08 19.74
CA TYR A 187 -4.62 6.48 20.00
C TYR A 187 -5.87 7.29 20.35
N GLU A 188 -6.97 7.11 19.62
CA GLU A 188 -8.24 7.78 19.88
C GLU A 188 -8.82 7.43 21.26
N TYR A 189 -8.63 6.18 21.72
CA TYR A 189 -9.01 5.77 23.07
C TYR A 189 -8.10 6.33 24.17
N ALA A 190 -6.84 6.61 23.88
CA ALA A 190 -5.89 7.15 24.85
C ALA A 190 -6.05 8.67 25.08
N GLU A 191 -6.68 9.39 24.16
CA GLU A 191 -6.97 10.82 24.29
C GLU A 191 -8.32 11.15 24.97
N GLN A 192 -9.17 10.16 25.26
CA GLN A 192 -10.42 10.28 25.99
C GLN A 192 -10.20 10.13 27.50
#